data_fc7eebd2cb0b45fa49df72f44eea1e20
#
_entry.id   fc7eebd2cb0b45fa49df72f44eea1e20
#
_cell.length_a   1.000
_cell.length_b   1.000
_cell.length_c   1.000
_cell.angle_alpha   90.00
_cell.angle_beta   90.00
_cell.angle_gamma   90.00
#
_symmetry.space_group_name_H-M   'P 1'
#
loop_
_entity.id
_entity.type
_entity.pdbx_description
1 polymer ?
#
loop_
_entity_poly.entity_id
_entity_poly.type
_entity_poly.pdbx_seq_one_letter_code
_entity_poly.pdbx_strand_id
1 'polypeptide(L)'
;MGTFEQCPLKFKYSKIDLMQEDPTEATLMGNFVHDVLEALYHVESTYRTEDEAKLLAAQLWENGWSDRVKPWVRGDEALRMFRWKSWWCIQNLWKIEEPTLLSPMGLEHELNGEIGGVRIKGFIDRFDKNETGFTISDYKTGKTPKKNWISDKFFQLLIYSHLLESTGVGKATKVELLYLKDGVQFSQAVTQQDLDKVESTVIETKKKIDVKCETGEFEPNKSILCNWCSFKKVCPAWR
;
A
#
# COMPACT_ATOMS: atom_id res chain seq x y z
N MET A 1 -3.44 -11.51 3.13
CA MET A 1 -3.56 -12.44 1.99
C MET A 1 -2.22 -12.53 1.26
N GLY A 2 -1.73 -11.52 0.59
CA GLY A 2 -0.49 -11.61 -0.19
C GLY A 2 0.74 -12.16 0.56
N THR A 3 0.91 -11.83 1.84
CA THR A 3 1.98 -12.42 2.66
C THR A 3 1.84 -13.92 2.83
N PHE A 4 0.60 -14.42 3.01
CA PHE A 4 0.32 -15.85 3.14
C PHE A 4 0.59 -16.61 1.84
N GLU A 5 0.13 -16.07 0.72
CA GLU A 5 0.38 -16.65 -0.61
C GLU A 5 1.87 -16.64 -0.97
N GLN A 6 2.58 -15.58 -0.60
CA GLN A 6 4.02 -15.49 -0.78
C GLN A 6 4.77 -16.56 0.02
N CYS A 7 4.45 -16.70 1.31
CA CYS A 7 5.08 -17.67 2.20
C CYS A 7 4.24 -17.86 3.48
N PRO A 8 3.61 -19.04 3.66
CA PRO A 8 2.82 -19.31 4.86
C PRO A 8 3.59 -19.11 6.16
N LEU A 9 4.87 -19.53 6.22
CA LEU A 9 5.70 -19.34 7.41
C LEU A 9 5.99 -17.86 7.71
N LYS A 10 6.21 -17.03 6.68
CA LYS A 10 6.35 -15.58 6.85
C LYS A 10 5.06 -14.98 7.42
N PHE A 11 3.91 -15.42 6.92
CA PHE A 11 2.61 -14.99 7.44
C PHE A 11 2.46 -15.36 8.92
N LYS A 12 2.81 -16.61 9.30
CA LYS A 12 2.79 -17.04 10.70
C LYS A 12 3.63 -16.09 11.56
N TYR A 13 4.90 -15.90 11.22
CA TYR A 13 5.79 -15.04 12.01
C TYR A 13 5.28 -13.61 12.15
N SER A 14 4.81 -13.00 11.06
CA SER A 14 4.42 -11.58 11.09
C SER A 14 2.99 -11.33 11.60
N LYS A 15 2.04 -12.28 11.41
CA LYS A 15 0.62 -12.04 11.68
C LYS A 15 0.05 -12.86 12.83
N ILE A 16 0.63 -14.01 13.13
CA ILE A 16 0.19 -14.89 14.23
C ILE A 16 1.12 -14.72 15.43
N ASP A 17 2.43 -14.89 15.22
CA ASP A 17 3.44 -14.75 16.26
C ASP A 17 3.81 -13.29 16.56
N LEU A 18 3.31 -12.34 15.77
CA LEU A 18 3.50 -10.89 15.89
C LEU A 18 4.99 -10.46 15.97
N MET A 19 5.86 -11.23 15.34
CA MET A 19 7.28 -10.87 15.26
C MET A 19 7.45 -9.61 14.38
N GLN A 20 8.23 -8.66 14.88
CA GLN A 20 8.50 -7.41 14.18
C GLN A 20 9.37 -7.66 12.93
N GLU A 21 9.00 -7.04 11.83
CA GLU A 21 9.82 -6.94 10.64
C GLU A 21 10.66 -5.66 10.70
N ASP A 22 11.96 -5.79 10.47
CA ASP A 22 12.82 -4.62 10.31
C ASP A 22 12.39 -3.82 9.08
N PRO A 23 12.27 -2.49 9.19
CA PRO A 23 11.93 -1.68 8.04
C PRO A 23 13.09 -1.70 7.02
N THR A 24 12.73 -1.67 5.75
CA THR A 24 13.68 -1.52 4.65
C THR A 24 13.72 -0.05 4.18
N GLU A 25 14.80 0.36 3.49
CA GLU A 25 14.83 1.69 2.84
C GLU A 25 13.59 1.92 1.97
N ALA A 26 13.14 0.88 1.25
CA ALA A 26 11.98 0.97 0.36
C ALA A 26 10.66 1.18 1.12
N THR A 27 10.45 0.48 2.25
CA THR A 27 9.25 0.68 3.08
C THR A 27 9.26 2.02 3.78
N LEU A 28 10.41 2.47 4.29
CA LEU A 28 10.54 3.81 4.88
C LEU A 28 10.27 4.91 3.85
N MET A 29 10.81 4.76 2.62
CA MET A 29 10.57 5.70 1.55
C MET A 29 9.09 5.74 1.14
N GLY A 30 8.46 4.58 1.01
CA GLY A 30 7.03 4.48 0.71
C GLY A 30 6.20 5.24 1.74
N ASN A 31 6.38 4.91 3.01
CA ASN A 31 5.63 5.56 4.10
C ASN A 31 5.87 7.08 4.15
N PHE A 32 7.13 7.53 3.99
CA PHE A 32 7.43 8.96 3.97
C PHE A 32 6.72 9.69 2.82
N VAL A 33 6.71 9.08 1.62
CA VAL A 33 6.01 9.67 0.46
C VAL A 33 4.50 9.73 0.72
N HIS A 34 3.89 8.67 1.27
CA HIS A 34 2.46 8.66 1.63
C HIS A 34 2.13 9.75 2.65
N ASP A 35 2.93 9.90 3.74
CA ASP A 35 2.71 10.95 4.74
C ASP A 35 2.78 12.36 4.12
N VAL A 36 3.70 12.59 3.16
CA VAL A 36 3.79 13.89 2.47
C VAL A 36 2.58 14.13 1.58
N LEU A 37 2.11 13.12 0.85
CA LEU A 37 0.94 13.24 -0.02
C LEU A 37 -0.34 13.39 0.78
N GLU A 38 -0.50 12.68 1.88
CA GLU A 38 -1.59 12.87 2.81
C GLU A 38 -1.63 14.32 3.31
N ALA A 39 -0.48 14.83 3.80
CA ALA A 39 -0.36 16.21 4.25
C ALA A 39 -0.70 17.21 3.14
N LEU A 40 -0.26 16.98 1.91
CA LEU A 40 -0.57 17.82 0.76
C LEU A 40 -2.08 17.87 0.47
N TYR A 41 -2.76 16.74 0.53
CA TYR A 41 -4.20 16.71 0.26
C TYR A 41 -5.06 17.26 1.40
N HIS A 42 -4.49 17.42 2.62
CA HIS A 42 -5.11 18.19 3.70
C HIS A 42 -5.02 19.70 3.50
N VAL A 43 -4.10 20.19 2.68
CA VAL A 43 -4.02 21.61 2.31
C VAL A 43 -5.20 21.96 1.40
N GLU A 44 -5.68 23.22 1.50
CA GLU A 44 -6.70 23.75 0.59
C GLU A 44 -6.25 23.57 -0.88
N SER A 45 -7.18 23.17 -1.74
CA SER A 45 -6.86 22.70 -3.11
C SER A 45 -6.01 23.70 -3.91
N THR A 46 -6.27 25.00 -3.79
CA THR A 46 -5.56 26.09 -4.48
C THR A 46 -4.06 26.17 -4.14
N TYR A 47 -3.66 25.65 -2.99
CA TYR A 47 -2.26 25.66 -2.51
C TYR A 47 -1.53 24.32 -2.70
N ARG A 48 -2.14 23.32 -3.32
CA ARG A 48 -1.51 22.02 -3.56
C ARG A 48 -0.52 22.08 -4.72
N THR A 49 0.58 22.81 -4.51
CA THR A 49 1.66 23.03 -5.47
C THR A 49 2.88 22.14 -5.15
N GLU A 50 3.80 22.01 -6.12
CA GLU A 50 5.09 21.35 -5.88
C GLU A 50 5.88 22.04 -4.75
N ASP A 51 5.84 23.38 -4.67
CA ASP A 51 6.54 24.14 -3.63
C ASP A 51 5.96 23.83 -2.25
N GLU A 52 4.64 23.74 -2.12
CA GLU A 52 3.99 23.36 -0.87
C GLU A 52 4.34 21.92 -0.48
N ALA A 53 4.30 20.99 -1.42
CA ALA A 53 4.72 19.60 -1.15
C ALA A 53 6.17 19.51 -0.68
N LYS A 54 7.05 20.33 -1.24
CA LYS A 54 8.46 20.42 -0.83
C LYS A 54 8.62 20.96 0.59
N LEU A 55 7.83 21.96 0.95
CA LEU A 55 7.79 22.50 2.30
C LEU A 55 7.31 21.47 3.30
N LEU A 56 6.20 20.78 3.01
CA LEU A 56 5.65 19.72 3.84
C LEU A 56 6.64 18.56 4.01
N ALA A 57 7.32 18.14 2.94
CA ALA A 57 8.35 17.12 3.00
C ALA A 57 9.51 17.51 3.92
N ALA A 58 9.94 18.79 3.89
CA ALA A 58 10.96 19.29 4.79
C ALA A 58 10.49 19.33 6.23
N GLN A 59 9.27 19.81 6.49
CA GLN A 59 8.68 19.84 7.83
C GLN A 59 8.53 18.44 8.43
N LEU A 60 7.99 17.48 7.68
CA LEU A 60 7.84 16.07 8.13
C LEU A 60 9.21 15.44 8.40
N TRP A 61 10.22 15.76 7.57
CA TRP A 61 11.59 15.27 7.79
C TRP A 61 12.15 15.73 9.13
N GLU A 62 12.04 17.01 9.45
CA GLU A 62 12.52 17.58 10.71
C GLU A 62 11.67 17.15 11.91
N ASN A 63 10.36 16.89 11.70
CA ASN A 63 9.41 16.53 12.74
C ASN A 63 9.37 15.01 13.04
N GLY A 64 10.50 14.29 12.84
CA GLY A 64 10.67 12.91 13.31
C GLY A 64 11.01 11.90 12.21
N TRP A 65 10.78 12.18 10.92
CA TRP A 65 11.15 11.24 9.86
C TRP A 65 12.66 11.02 9.78
N SER A 66 13.44 12.06 10.01
CA SER A 66 14.91 11.98 10.10
C SER A 66 15.36 10.91 11.11
N ASP A 67 14.75 10.89 12.29
CA ASP A 67 15.11 9.96 13.37
C ASP A 67 14.61 8.53 13.08
N ARG A 68 13.49 8.38 12.38
CA ARG A 68 12.98 7.07 11.93
C ARG A 68 13.85 6.44 10.85
N VAL A 69 14.45 7.25 9.97
CA VAL A 69 15.21 6.79 8.80
C VAL A 69 16.68 6.53 9.12
N LYS A 70 17.34 7.40 9.89
CA LYS A 70 18.78 7.33 10.19
C LYS A 70 19.29 5.98 10.73
N PRO A 71 18.56 5.24 11.57
CA PRO A 71 19.01 3.93 12.04
C PRO A 71 19.18 2.89 10.91
N TRP A 72 18.43 3.04 9.83
CA TRP A 72 18.34 2.08 8.73
C TRP A 72 19.07 2.52 7.46
N VAL A 73 19.16 3.82 7.23
CA VAL A 73 19.86 4.45 6.09
C VAL A 73 21.06 5.19 6.64
N ARG A 74 22.25 4.57 6.56
CA ARG A 74 23.45 5.05 7.23
C ARG A 74 24.34 5.85 6.30
N GLY A 75 24.81 7.00 6.80
CA GLY A 75 25.73 7.90 6.13
C GLY A 75 25.00 9.02 5.35
N ASP A 76 25.68 10.19 5.30
CA ASP A 76 25.08 11.41 4.74
C ASP A 76 24.72 11.30 3.26
N GLU A 77 25.50 10.56 2.49
CA GLU A 77 25.23 10.34 1.07
C GLU A 77 23.97 9.49 0.89
N ALA A 78 23.83 8.39 1.64
CA ALA A 78 22.65 7.54 1.59
C ALA A 78 21.39 8.28 2.03
N LEU A 79 21.49 9.13 3.06
CA LEU A 79 20.39 9.99 3.49
C LEU A 79 20.00 11.03 2.44
N ARG A 80 20.99 11.66 1.77
CA ARG A 80 20.72 12.56 0.64
C ARG A 80 20.01 11.83 -0.49
N MET A 81 20.47 10.63 -0.83
CA MET A 81 19.86 9.80 -1.89
C MET A 81 18.44 9.35 -1.51
N PHE A 82 18.20 8.99 -0.25
CA PHE A 82 16.86 8.68 0.25
C PHE A 82 15.90 9.85 0.05
N ARG A 83 16.27 11.05 0.50
CA ARG A 83 15.47 12.27 0.35
C ARG A 83 15.25 12.62 -1.13
N TRP A 84 16.28 12.48 -1.96
CA TRP A 84 16.18 12.75 -3.40
C TRP A 84 15.21 11.76 -4.09
N LYS A 85 15.31 10.47 -3.81
CA LYS A 85 14.40 9.43 -4.36
C LYS A 85 12.96 9.67 -3.90
N SER A 86 12.77 10.01 -2.63
CA SER A 86 11.45 10.34 -2.09
C SER A 86 10.85 11.56 -2.79
N TRP A 87 11.64 12.63 -2.92
CA TRP A 87 11.21 13.83 -3.62
C TRP A 87 10.89 13.56 -5.09
N TRP A 88 11.70 12.76 -5.76
CA TRP A 88 11.44 12.35 -7.14
C TRP A 88 10.07 11.66 -7.29
N CYS A 89 9.70 10.78 -6.38
CA CYS A 89 8.38 10.16 -6.37
C CYS A 89 7.28 11.20 -6.16
N ILE A 90 7.42 12.09 -5.18
CA ILE A 90 6.44 13.14 -4.89
C ILE A 90 6.25 14.06 -6.11
N GLN A 91 7.32 14.54 -6.69
CA GLN A 91 7.29 15.44 -7.85
C GLN A 91 6.62 14.79 -9.09
N ASN A 92 6.80 13.49 -9.26
CA ASN A 92 6.15 12.78 -10.37
C ASN A 92 4.62 12.70 -10.24
N LEU A 93 4.03 13.05 -9.10
CA LEU A 93 2.57 13.15 -8.96
C LEU A 93 1.98 14.09 -10.01
N TRP A 94 2.60 15.26 -10.24
CA TRP A 94 2.15 16.26 -11.21
C TRP A 94 2.28 15.81 -12.68
N LYS A 95 2.92 14.68 -12.96
CA LYS A 95 2.88 14.02 -14.27
C LYS A 95 1.65 13.14 -14.45
N ILE A 96 1.02 12.75 -13.36
CA ILE A 96 -0.10 11.80 -13.33
C ILE A 96 -1.43 12.53 -13.17
N GLU A 97 -1.48 13.49 -12.26
CA GLU A 97 -2.70 14.20 -11.89
C GLU A 97 -2.41 15.66 -11.53
N GLU A 98 -3.47 16.45 -11.46
CA GLU A 98 -3.41 17.84 -11.03
C GLU A 98 -4.05 17.95 -9.62
N PRO A 99 -3.25 18.02 -8.55
CA PRO A 99 -3.76 17.98 -7.18
C PRO A 99 -4.74 19.12 -6.82
N THR A 100 -4.61 20.27 -7.50
CA THR A 100 -5.49 21.44 -7.28
C THR A 100 -6.93 21.17 -7.76
N LEU A 101 -7.14 20.23 -8.67
CA LEU A 101 -8.45 19.89 -9.22
C LEU A 101 -9.16 18.76 -8.46
N LEU A 102 -8.48 18.12 -7.51
CA LEU A 102 -9.01 16.96 -6.80
C LEU A 102 -9.67 17.38 -5.47
N SER A 103 -10.72 16.65 -5.10
CA SER A 103 -11.46 16.86 -3.85
C SER A 103 -11.60 15.52 -3.11
N PRO A 104 -10.55 15.08 -2.41
CA PRO A 104 -10.59 13.84 -1.65
C PRO A 104 -11.72 13.81 -0.63
N MET A 105 -12.44 12.69 -0.57
CA MET A 105 -13.45 12.40 0.44
C MET A 105 -12.85 11.67 1.65
N GLY A 106 -11.72 11.03 1.48
CA GLY A 106 -10.94 10.40 2.55
C GLY A 106 -9.49 10.20 2.15
N LEU A 107 -8.62 10.36 3.16
CA LEU A 107 -7.17 10.17 3.10
C LEU A 107 -6.79 9.19 4.21
N GLU A 108 -5.87 8.26 3.93
CA GLU A 108 -5.46 7.19 4.87
C GLU A 108 -6.67 6.60 5.63
N HIS A 109 -7.78 6.43 4.87
CA HIS A 109 -9.08 6.10 5.44
C HIS A 109 -9.14 4.64 5.91
N GLU A 110 -9.34 4.48 7.22
CA GLU A 110 -9.46 3.15 7.82
C GLU A 110 -10.79 2.48 7.44
N LEU A 111 -10.71 1.30 6.86
CA LEU A 111 -11.83 0.42 6.59
C LEU A 111 -11.81 -0.78 7.54
N ASN A 112 -12.92 -1.01 8.22
CA ASN A 112 -13.17 -2.20 9.01
C ASN A 112 -14.51 -2.78 8.57
N GLY A 113 -14.48 -3.99 8.03
CA GLY A 113 -15.69 -4.63 7.53
C GLY A 113 -15.53 -6.14 7.37
N GLU A 114 -16.48 -6.73 6.68
CA GLU A 114 -16.54 -8.16 6.50
C GLU A 114 -16.81 -8.50 5.03
N ILE A 115 -16.08 -9.48 4.50
CA ILE A 115 -16.28 -10.01 3.15
C ILE A 115 -16.46 -11.54 3.29
N GLY A 116 -17.63 -12.04 2.93
CA GLY A 116 -17.95 -13.47 3.01
C GLY A 116 -17.73 -14.08 4.40
N GLY A 117 -18.08 -13.38 5.46
CA GLY A 117 -17.87 -13.81 6.85
C GLY A 117 -16.44 -13.61 7.37
N VAL A 118 -15.53 -13.01 6.57
CA VAL A 118 -14.13 -12.78 6.97
C VAL A 118 -13.94 -11.32 7.33
N ARG A 119 -13.58 -11.04 8.59
CA ARG A 119 -13.25 -9.69 9.03
C ARG A 119 -11.95 -9.20 8.39
N ILE A 120 -12.00 -8.04 7.77
CA ILE A 120 -10.86 -7.41 7.09
C ILE A 120 -10.72 -5.97 7.58
N LYS A 121 -9.51 -5.59 7.85
CA LYS A 121 -9.09 -4.22 8.09
C LYS A 121 -8.14 -3.77 7.00
N GLY A 122 -8.31 -2.55 6.51
CA GLY A 122 -7.41 -1.94 5.53
C GLY A 122 -7.42 -0.43 5.62
N PHE A 123 -6.55 0.19 4.84
CA PHE A 123 -6.46 1.64 4.72
C PHE A 123 -6.45 1.99 3.24
N ILE A 124 -7.28 2.96 2.86
CA ILE A 124 -7.29 3.54 1.51
C ILE A 124 -6.43 4.80 1.57
N ASP A 125 -5.39 4.86 0.73
CA ASP A 125 -4.52 6.04 0.66
C ASP A 125 -5.34 7.30 0.34
N ARG A 126 -6.17 7.22 -0.71
CA ARG A 126 -7.11 8.29 -1.08
C ARG A 126 -8.33 7.73 -1.80
N PHE A 127 -9.49 8.31 -1.57
CA PHE A 127 -10.64 8.14 -2.44
C PHE A 127 -11.35 9.45 -2.72
N ASP A 128 -11.77 9.62 -3.97
CA ASP A 128 -12.39 10.82 -4.52
C ASP A 128 -13.79 10.50 -5.03
N LYS A 129 -14.69 11.45 -4.94
CA LYS A 129 -16.00 11.34 -5.58
C LYS A 129 -15.86 11.54 -7.09
N ASN A 130 -16.48 10.66 -7.87
CA ASN A 130 -16.61 10.81 -9.31
C ASN A 130 -18.09 10.86 -9.72
N GLU A 131 -18.39 10.92 -11.02
CA GLU A 131 -19.76 11.06 -11.53
C GLU A 131 -20.67 9.89 -11.17
N THR A 132 -20.13 8.70 -10.99
CA THR A 132 -20.90 7.45 -10.81
C THR A 132 -20.72 6.81 -9.44
N GLY A 133 -19.88 7.37 -8.57
CA GLY A 133 -19.55 6.83 -7.26
C GLY A 133 -18.21 7.35 -6.76
N PHE A 134 -17.29 6.43 -6.45
CA PHE A 134 -15.94 6.79 -5.95
C PHE A 134 -14.84 6.18 -6.82
N THR A 135 -13.72 6.89 -6.90
CA THR A 135 -12.43 6.38 -7.36
C THR A 135 -11.54 6.13 -6.14
N ILE A 136 -10.99 4.93 -5.99
CA ILE A 136 -9.99 4.60 -4.98
C ILE A 136 -8.61 4.66 -5.64
N SER A 137 -7.70 5.45 -5.08
CA SER A 137 -6.33 5.62 -5.56
C SER A 137 -5.33 5.12 -4.53
N ASP A 138 -4.28 4.42 -5.01
CA ASP A 138 -3.20 3.87 -4.19
C ASP A 138 -1.85 4.25 -4.78
N TYR A 139 -0.97 4.82 -3.95
CA TYR A 139 0.34 5.31 -4.34
C TYR A 139 1.40 4.23 -4.26
N LYS A 140 2.18 4.07 -5.31
CA LYS A 140 3.27 3.08 -5.40
C LYS A 140 4.60 3.77 -5.67
N THR A 141 5.54 3.68 -4.72
CA THR A 141 6.91 4.20 -4.86
C THR A 141 7.86 3.19 -5.50
N GLY A 142 7.40 1.96 -5.71
CA GLY A 142 8.14 0.90 -6.40
C GLY A 142 8.17 1.08 -7.92
N LYS A 143 8.96 0.21 -8.58
CA LYS A 143 9.01 0.16 -10.04
C LYS A 143 7.68 -0.32 -10.62
N THR A 144 7.25 0.30 -11.71
CA THR A 144 6.09 -0.14 -12.50
C THR A 144 6.25 -1.59 -12.97
N PRO A 145 5.30 -2.48 -12.70
CA PRO A 145 5.33 -3.84 -13.19
C PRO A 145 5.11 -3.89 -14.71
N LYS A 146 5.48 -5.02 -15.32
CA LYS A 146 5.13 -5.26 -16.72
C LYS A 146 3.60 -5.34 -16.87
N LYS A 147 3.08 -4.95 -18.03
CA LYS A 147 1.62 -4.89 -18.31
C LYS A 147 0.85 -6.16 -17.92
N ASN A 148 1.43 -7.33 -18.17
CA ASN A 148 0.79 -8.63 -17.88
C ASN A 148 0.62 -8.92 -16.37
N TRP A 149 1.27 -8.15 -15.49
CA TRP A 149 1.22 -8.34 -14.03
C TRP A 149 0.44 -7.22 -13.31
N ILE A 150 -0.10 -6.27 -14.08
CA ILE A 150 -0.77 -5.11 -13.48
C ILE A 150 -2.16 -5.48 -12.92
N SER A 151 -2.86 -6.41 -13.55
CA SER A 151 -4.19 -6.86 -13.11
C SER A 151 -4.18 -7.39 -11.68
N ASP A 152 -3.15 -8.15 -11.32
CA ASP A 152 -3.03 -8.73 -9.98
C ASP A 152 -2.80 -7.67 -8.91
N LYS A 153 -2.31 -6.48 -9.30
CA LYS A 153 -2.04 -5.38 -8.38
C LYS A 153 -3.30 -4.64 -7.94
N PHE A 154 -4.38 -4.74 -8.72
CA PHE A 154 -5.67 -4.16 -8.36
C PHE A 154 -6.41 -4.95 -7.26
N PHE A 155 -6.02 -6.19 -6.99
CA PHE A 155 -6.74 -7.06 -6.05
C PHE A 155 -6.96 -6.40 -4.66
N GLN A 156 -5.96 -5.72 -4.14
CA GLN A 156 -6.07 -4.99 -2.87
C GLN A 156 -7.12 -3.88 -2.93
N LEU A 157 -7.14 -3.11 -4.02
CA LEU A 157 -8.09 -2.02 -4.22
C LEU A 157 -9.52 -2.53 -4.44
N LEU A 158 -9.65 -3.69 -5.06
CA LEU A 158 -10.96 -4.35 -5.21
C LEU A 158 -11.49 -4.86 -3.86
N ILE A 159 -10.62 -5.33 -2.94
CA ILE A 159 -10.99 -5.59 -1.54
C ILE A 159 -11.52 -4.30 -0.89
N TYR A 160 -10.81 -3.19 -1.05
CA TYR A 160 -11.23 -1.90 -0.49
C TYR A 160 -12.53 -1.40 -1.12
N SER A 161 -12.74 -1.64 -2.41
CA SER A 161 -14.01 -1.32 -3.09
C SER A 161 -15.19 -2.07 -2.49
N HIS A 162 -15.00 -3.37 -2.22
CA HIS A 162 -16.02 -4.19 -1.57
C HIS A 162 -16.31 -3.70 -0.13
N LEU A 163 -15.27 -3.38 0.64
CA LEU A 163 -15.41 -2.85 2.00
C LEU A 163 -16.07 -1.47 2.03
N LEU A 164 -15.71 -0.57 1.12
CA LEU A 164 -16.28 0.78 1.06
C LEU A 164 -17.80 0.75 0.85
N GLU A 165 -18.27 -0.16 -0.01
CA GLU A 165 -19.70 -0.38 -0.25
C GLU A 165 -20.36 -1.00 1.00
N SER A 166 -19.75 -2.03 1.60
CA SER A 166 -20.32 -2.75 2.76
C SER A 166 -20.40 -1.89 4.03
N THR A 167 -19.51 -0.90 4.19
CA THR A 167 -19.52 0.04 5.32
C THR A 167 -20.49 1.20 5.15
N GLY A 168 -21.21 1.26 4.00
CA GLY A 168 -22.21 2.29 3.73
C GLY A 168 -21.65 3.65 3.32
N VAL A 169 -20.33 3.77 3.12
CA VAL A 169 -19.70 5.01 2.61
C VAL A 169 -20.13 5.26 1.18
N GLY A 170 -20.14 4.20 0.35
CA GLY A 170 -20.63 4.25 -1.02
C GLY A 170 -19.91 3.29 -1.95
N LYS A 171 -20.29 3.33 -3.23
CA LYS A 171 -19.78 2.40 -4.23
C LYS A 171 -18.55 2.94 -4.93
N ALA A 172 -17.43 2.21 -4.88
CA ALA A 172 -16.31 2.48 -5.76
C ALA A 172 -16.61 1.95 -7.17
N THR A 173 -16.48 2.82 -8.17
CA THR A 173 -16.70 2.49 -9.57
C THR A 173 -15.41 2.43 -10.38
N LYS A 174 -14.32 2.96 -9.81
CA LYS A 174 -12.99 2.97 -10.41
C LYS A 174 -11.90 2.78 -9.35
N VAL A 175 -10.84 2.07 -9.70
CA VAL A 175 -9.62 1.93 -8.90
C VAL A 175 -8.41 2.36 -9.70
N GLU A 176 -7.42 2.95 -9.04
CA GLU A 176 -6.22 3.51 -9.66
C GLU A 176 -4.96 3.17 -8.88
N LEU A 177 -3.92 2.81 -9.62
CA LEU A 177 -2.56 2.60 -9.11
C LEU A 177 -1.65 3.68 -9.69
N LEU A 178 -1.12 4.54 -8.82
CA LEU A 178 -0.26 5.65 -9.20
C LEU A 178 1.20 5.27 -8.92
N TYR A 179 1.94 4.85 -9.95
CA TYR A 179 3.36 4.51 -9.84
C TYR A 179 4.22 5.76 -9.90
N LEU A 180 4.41 6.39 -8.74
CA LEU A 180 5.08 7.68 -8.58
C LEU A 180 6.53 7.67 -9.06
N LYS A 181 7.25 6.55 -8.86
CA LYS A 181 8.64 6.45 -9.33
C LYS A 181 8.79 6.69 -10.82
N ASP A 182 7.86 6.21 -11.60
CA ASP A 182 7.91 6.24 -13.06
C ASP A 182 6.94 7.30 -13.65
N GLY A 183 6.10 7.93 -12.83
CA GLY A 183 5.09 8.90 -13.24
C GLY A 183 4.02 8.28 -14.15
N VAL A 184 3.53 7.07 -13.78
CA VAL A 184 2.59 6.29 -14.60
C VAL A 184 1.38 5.89 -13.77
N GLN A 185 0.19 6.01 -14.36
CA GLN A 185 -1.07 5.59 -13.78
C GLN A 185 -1.67 4.41 -14.54
N PHE A 186 -2.28 3.50 -13.78
CA PHE A 186 -3.16 2.46 -14.31
C PHE A 186 -4.52 2.58 -13.62
N SER A 187 -5.58 2.37 -14.37
CA SER A 187 -6.94 2.39 -13.84
C SER A 187 -7.74 1.19 -14.32
N GLN A 188 -8.71 0.78 -13.50
CA GLN A 188 -9.65 -0.29 -13.81
C GLN A 188 -11.05 0.12 -13.31
N ALA A 189 -12.08 -0.11 -14.11
CA ALA A 189 -13.45 -0.04 -13.65
C ALA A 189 -13.73 -1.21 -12.69
N VAL A 190 -14.49 -0.95 -11.64
CA VAL A 190 -14.92 -1.99 -10.69
C VAL A 190 -16.21 -2.62 -11.21
N THR A 191 -16.17 -3.92 -11.46
CA THR A 191 -17.34 -4.70 -11.90
C THR A 191 -17.85 -5.62 -10.80
N GLN A 192 -19.10 -6.05 -10.88
CA GLN A 192 -19.64 -7.03 -9.94
C GLN A 192 -18.85 -8.34 -9.98
N GLN A 193 -18.43 -8.77 -11.17
CA GLN A 193 -17.59 -9.97 -11.33
C GLN A 193 -16.26 -9.86 -10.59
N ASP A 194 -15.64 -8.66 -10.54
CA ASP A 194 -14.42 -8.44 -9.76
C ASP A 194 -14.69 -8.60 -8.26
N LEU A 195 -15.80 -8.06 -7.76
CA LEU A 195 -16.19 -8.15 -6.36
C LEU A 195 -16.52 -9.60 -5.95
N ASP A 196 -17.25 -10.34 -6.79
CA ASP A 196 -17.58 -11.75 -6.55
C ASP A 196 -16.29 -12.61 -6.50
N LYS A 197 -15.32 -12.30 -7.39
CA LYS A 197 -14.01 -12.95 -7.39
C LYS A 197 -13.20 -12.63 -6.14
N VAL A 198 -13.25 -11.37 -5.68
CA VAL A 198 -12.61 -10.96 -4.43
C VAL A 198 -13.19 -11.76 -3.26
N GLU A 199 -14.51 -11.79 -3.13
CA GLU A 199 -15.18 -12.50 -2.05
C GLU A 199 -14.80 -13.98 -2.02
N SER A 200 -14.89 -14.67 -3.16
CA SER A 200 -14.51 -16.09 -3.25
C SER A 200 -13.05 -16.32 -2.86
N THR A 201 -12.14 -15.46 -3.35
CA THR A 201 -10.70 -15.55 -3.04
C THR A 201 -10.41 -15.30 -1.55
N VAL A 202 -11.11 -14.35 -0.93
CA VAL A 202 -11.01 -14.07 0.52
C VAL A 202 -11.41 -15.27 1.33
N ILE A 203 -12.58 -15.85 1.02
CA ILE A 203 -13.12 -17.05 1.71
C ILE A 203 -12.16 -18.24 1.57
N GLU A 204 -11.68 -18.51 0.36
CA GLU A 204 -10.75 -19.60 0.10
C GLU A 204 -9.42 -19.43 0.85
N THR A 205 -8.87 -18.20 0.83
CA THR A 205 -7.61 -17.92 1.53
C THR A 205 -7.79 -18.06 3.03
N LYS A 206 -8.91 -17.58 3.58
CA LYS A 206 -9.22 -17.76 5.00
C LYS A 206 -9.28 -19.23 5.38
N LYS A 207 -9.99 -20.07 4.61
CA LYS A 207 -10.05 -21.53 4.85
C LYS A 207 -8.65 -22.16 4.86
N LYS A 208 -7.77 -21.79 3.92
CA LYS A 208 -6.38 -22.28 3.88
C LYS A 208 -5.59 -21.85 5.13
N ILE A 209 -5.79 -20.62 5.59
CA ILE A 209 -5.15 -20.12 6.83
C ILE A 209 -5.67 -20.90 8.04
N ASP A 210 -6.98 -21.13 8.14
CA ASP A 210 -7.59 -21.84 9.27
C ASP A 210 -7.05 -23.26 9.40
N VAL A 211 -7.01 -24.02 8.31
CA VAL A 211 -6.41 -25.37 8.29
C VAL A 211 -4.97 -25.34 8.80
N LYS A 212 -4.17 -24.34 8.38
CA LYS A 212 -2.79 -24.24 8.87
C LYS A 212 -2.70 -23.79 10.32
N CYS A 213 -3.65 -23.02 10.82
CA CYS A 213 -3.74 -22.69 12.24
C CYS A 213 -4.10 -23.92 13.10
N GLU A 214 -5.01 -24.78 12.61
CA GLU A 214 -5.42 -26.02 13.29
C GLU A 214 -4.30 -27.05 13.32
N THR A 215 -3.57 -27.23 12.22
CA THR A 215 -2.47 -28.20 12.13
C THR A 215 -1.16 -27.69 12.73
N GLY A 216 -0.99 -26.36 12.83
CA GLY A 216 0.27 -25.74 13.21
C GLY A 216 1.34 -25.74 12.11
N GLU A 217 1.02 -26.27 10.93
CA GLU A 217 1.95 -26.51 9.81
C GLU A 217 1.99 -25.31 8.85
N PHE A 218 3.02 -24.49 8.97
CA PHE A 218 3.28 -23.34 8.09
C PHE A 218 4.61 -23.55 7.39
N GLU A 219 4.58 -24.10 6.17
CA GLU A 219 5.79 -24.41 5.44
C GLU A 219 6.42 -23.13 4.86
N PRO A 220 7.77 -23.06 4.84
CA PRO A 220 8.47 -22.00 4.13
C PRO A 220 8.37 -22.19 2.61
N ASN A 221 8.05 -21.11 1.90
CA ASN A 221 8.10 -21.07 0.44
C ASN A 221 9.37 -20.35 -0.02
N LYS A 222 10.41 -21.11 -0.42
CA LYS A 222 11.68 -20.56 -0.90
C LYS A 222 11.52 -19.83 -2.23
N SER A 223 11.95 -18.57 -2.27
CA SER A 223 11.96 -17.76 -3.48
C SER A 223 13.12 -16.75 -3.43
N ILE A 224 13.31 -15.98 -4.51
CA ILE A 224 14.27 -14.88 -4.55
C ILE A 224 14.00 -13.84 -3.45
N LEU A 225 12.74 -13.69 -3.03
CA LEU A 225 12.32 -12.75 -1.99
C LEU A 225 12.85 -13.09 -0.59
N CYS A 226 13.33 -14.32 -0.39
CA CYS A 226 14.00 -14.72 0.85
C CYS A 226 15.30 -13.93 1.12
N ASN A 227 15.91 -13.33 0.08
CA ASN A 227 17.10 -12.50 0.25
C ASN A 227 16.83 -11.21 1.03
N TRP A 228 15.58 -10.76 1.06
CA TRP A 228 15.12 -9.57 1.78
C TRP A 228 14.14 -9.88 2.92
N CYS A 229 14.05 -11.16 3.32
CA CYS A 229 13.13 -11.58 4.37
C CYS A 229 13.74 -11.31 5.75
N SER A 230 13.07 -10.52 6.58
CA SER A 230 13.47 -10.20 7.96
C SER A 230 13.61 -11.44 8.84
N PHE A 231 12.85 -12.50 8.52
CA PHE A 231 12.85 -13.76 9.27
C PHE A 231 13.86 -14.81 8.78
N LYS A 232 14.75 -14.47 7.84
CA LYS A 232 15.72 -15.40 7.27
C LYS A 232 16.56 -16.11 8.33
N LYS A 233 16.96 -15.39 9.39
CA LYS A 233 17.81 -15.91 10.49
C LYS A 233 17.15 -17.01 11.32
N VAL A 234 15.83 -16.98 11.44
CA VAL A 234 15.03 -17.94 12.24
C VAL A 234 14.32 -18.98 11.36
N CYS A 235 14.36 -18.81 10.04
CA CYS A 235 13.66 -19.66 9.08
C CYS A 235 14.33 -21.02 8.93
N PRO A 236 13.60 -22.15 9.15
CA PRO A 236 14.17 -23.51 9.05
C PRO A 236 14.67 -23.85 7.63
N ALA A 237 14.19 -23.15 6.61
CA ALA A 237 14.64 -23.35 5.25
C ALA A 237 16.07 -22.84 4.97
N TRP A 238 16.69 -22.12 5.94
CA TRP A 238 18.03 -21.53 5.84
C TRP A 238 18.97 -21.96 6.97
N ARG A 239 18.55 -22.92 7.76
CA ARG A 239 19.37 -23.62 8.79
C ARG A 239 20.05 -24.82 8.20
#